data_fb4fd650754fde929a2abc9689ef0bc1
#
_entry.id   fb4fd650754fde929a2abc9689ef0bc1
#
_cell.length_a   1.000
_cell.length_b   1.000
_cell.length_c   1.000
_cell.angle_alpha   90.00
_cell.angle_beta   90.00
_cell.angle_gamma   90.00
#
_symmetry.space_group_name_H-M   'P 1'
#
loop_
_entity.id
_entity.type
_entity.pdbx_description
1 polymer ?
#
loop_
_entity_poly.entity_id
_entity_poly.type
_entity_poly.pdbx_seq_one_letter_code
_entity_poly.pdbx_strand_id
1 'polypeptide(L)'
;MGHRSRLRWGASLAAAAALISALAGGTAARAIPEADAIKKLEVIPVFLLTDEKGTPLPIPREKNLILPLYLESAKANDQLAALRKSNPAMKATVVAVPLNVMNAKVAELNKQLKDKTKPLVAPIIVNDQDRQQAVTLLKAQGLTEKQINEGLSVPVFFTKPFLSIKTPQGQRGVFFLSYQELQASLSKLPPADRDKLKPQVADLTAVLREIIKVPEDNYVIFPTPEYFRLVKETQAKQGKPAAPN
;
A
#
# COMPACT_ATOMS: atom_id res chain seq x y z
N MET A 1 0.78 9.95 -32.90
CA MET A 1 1.66 10.70 -31.99
C MET A 1 1.17 10.45 -30.55
N GLY A 2 1.74 9.45 -29.90
CA GLY A 2 1.30 8.99 -28.58
C GLY A 2 2.08 9.70 -27.48
N HIS A 3 1.42 10.53 -26.72
CA HIS A 3 1.96 11.12 -25.50
C HIS A 3 2.04 10.04 -24.41
N ARG A 4 3.25 9.53 -24.17
CA ARG A 4 3.56 8.75 -22.96
C ARG A 4 3.65 9.72 -21.79
N SER A 5 2.61 9.74 -20.95
CA SER A 5 2.65 10.42 -19.66
C SER A 5 3.63 9.68 -18.75
N ARG A 6 4.85 10.19 -18.63
CA ARG A 6 5.83 9.71 -17.67
C ARG A 6 5.39 10.16 -16.27
N LEU A 7 4.95 9.22 -15.45
CA LEU A 7 4.81 9.41 -14.00
C LEU A 7 6.20 9.76 -13.43
N ARG A 8 6.46 11.07 -13.23
CA ARG A 8 7.66 11.52 -12.53
C ARG A 8 7.40 11.41 -11.01
N TRP A 9 7.59 10.23 -10.47
CA TRP A 9 7.79 10.03 -9.04
C TRP A 9 9.24 10.37 -8.74
N GLY A 10 9.46 11.27 -7.77
CA GLY A 10 10.75 11.90 -7.50
C GLY A 10 11.90 10.90 -7.42
N ALA A 11 12.98 11.24 -8.08
CA ALA A 11 14.24 10.54 -8.09
C ALA A 11 14.84 10.51 -6.68
N SER A 12 14.93 9.33 -6.06
CA SER A 12 15.91 8.96 -5.01
C SER A 12 15.67 7.53 -4.51
N LEU A 13 15.69 6.51 -5.38
CA LEU A 13 15.49 5.11 -4.98
C LEU A 13 16.55 4.15 -5.58
N ALA A 14 17.78 4.63 -5.77
CA ALA A 14 18.85 3.78 -6.30
C ALA A 14 19.38 2.72 -5.31
N ALA A 15 19.12 2.86 -4.00
CA ALA A 15 19.74 2.00 -2.99
C ALA A 15 18.90 0.79 -2.53
N ALA A 16 17.56 0.84 -2.68
CA ALA A 16 16.70 -0.27 -2.25
C ALA A 16 16.53 -1.39 -3.30
N ALA A 17 16.97 -1.16 -4.55
CA ALA A 17 16.81 -2.11 -5.66
C ALA A 17 17.79 -3.31 -5.61
N ALA A 18 18.85 -3.25 -4.79
CA ALA A 18 19.92 -4.26 -4.81
C ALA A 18 19.54 -5.63 -4.21
N LEU A 19 18.44 -5.73 -3.46
CA LEU A 19 18.11 -6.96 -2.72
C LEU A 19 17.18 -7.94 -3.45
N ILE A 20 16.61 -7.54 -4.59
CA ILE A 20 15.67 -8.40 -5.33
C ILE A 20 16.31 -9.00 -6.61
N SER A 21 17.52 -8.59 -6.98
CA SER A 21 18.19 -8.98 -8.24
C SER A 21 18.58 -10.47 -8.39
N ALA A 22 18.25 -11.34 -7.47
CA ALA A 22 18.66 -12.76 -7.52
C ALA A 22 17.70 -13.68 -8.30
N LEU A 23 16.69 -13.15 -9.01
CA LEU A 23 15.69 -13.95 -9.72
C LEU A 23 15.74 -13.85 -11.26
N ALA A 24 16.70 -13.12 -11.83
CA ALA A 24 16.76 -12.92 -13.28
C ALA A 24 17.71 -13.92 -13.94
N GLY A 25 17.19 -15.05 -14.34
CA GLY A 25 17.80 -15.99 -15.28
C GLY A 25 16.77 -16.49 -16.29
N GLY A 26 16.76 -15.93 -17.52
CA GLY A 26 16.25 -16.62 -18.70
C GLY A 26 14.97 -16.09 -19.35
N THR A 27 15.07 -15.76 -20.64
CA THR A 27 14.06 -15.48 -21.68
C THR A 27 13.25 -14.19 -21.54
N ALA A 28 13.07 -13.48 -22.67
CA ALA A 28 12.25 -12.27 -22.79
C ALA A 28 10.79 -12.56 -22.41
N ALA A 29 10.54 -12.51 -21.15
CA ALA A 29 9.26 -12.79 -20.53
C ALA A 29 8.36 -11.57 -20.68
N ARG A 30 7.13 -11.75 -21.15
CA ARG A 30 6.11 -10.70 -21.21
C ARG A 30 5.85 -10.19 -19.80
N ALA A 31 6.24 -8.95 -19.51
CA ALA A 31 5.92 -8.28 -18.27
C ALA A 31 4.40 -8.27 -18.01
N ILE A 32 4.00 -8.38 -16.76
CA ILE A 32 2.59 -8.17 -16.39
C ILE A 32 2.22 -6.73 -16.76
N PRO A 33 1.07 -6.49 -17.42
CA PRO A 33 0.60 -5.14 -17.68
C PRO A 33 0.58 -4.29 -16.41
N GLU A 34 1.07 -3.07 -16.47
CA GLU A 34 1.08 -2.15 -15.30
C GLU A 34 -0.32 -2.01 -14.68
N ALA A 35 -1.36 -2.02 -15.50
CA ALA A 35 -2.75 -1.98 -15.03
C ALA A 35 -3.11 -3.17 -14.12
N ASP A 36 -2.60 -4.37 -14.42
CA ASP A 36 -2.86 -5.57 -13.61
C ASP A 36 -2.09 -5.53 -12.29
N ALA A 37 -0.88 -4.99 -12.28
CA ALA A 37 -0.14 -4.75 -11.04
C ALA A 37 -0.84 -3.70 -10.16
N ILE A 38 -1.33 -2.60 -10.77
CA ILE A 38 -2.10 -1.57 -10.05
C ILE A 38 -3.41 -2.14 -9.51
N LYS A 39 -4.08 -3.04 -10.24
CA LYS A 39 -5.30 -3.68 -9.78
C LYS A 39 -5.10 -4.44 -8.47
N LYS A 40 -3.92 -5.00 -8.22
CA LYS A 40 -3.62 -5.68 -6.93
C LYS A 40 -3.76 -4.77 -5.71
N LEU A 41 -3.75 -3.45 -5.89
CA LEU A 41 -3.95 -2.47 -4.82
C LEU A 41 -5.43 -2.31 -4.43
N GLU A 42 -6.36 -2.96 -5.12
CA GLU A 42 -7.81 -2.88 -4.82
C GLU A 42 -8.17 -3.46 -3.44
N VAL A 43 -7.35 -4.39 -2.93
CA VAL A 43 -7.51 -5.00 -1.61
C VAL A 43 -6.92 -4.18 -0.47
N ILE A 44 -6.38 -2.99 -0.78
CA ILE A 44 -5.80 -2.06 0.18
C ILE A 44 -6.75 -0.86 0.30
N PRO A 45 -7.64 -0.84 1.30
CA PRO A 45 -8.43 0.35 1.58
C PRO A 45 -7.53 1.43 2.18
N VAL A 46 -7.73 2.65 1.72
CA VAL A 46 -7.18 3.85 2.35
C VAL A 46 -8.33 4.73 2.84
N PHE A 47 -8.14 5.33 3.99
CA PHE A 47 -9.12 6.20 4.61
C PHE A 47 -8.67 7.64 4.50
N LEU A 48 -9.57 8.52 4.13
CA LEU A 48 -9.30 9.95 4.01
C LEU A 48 -10.49 10.77 4.51
N LEU A 49 -10.24 12.04 4.81
CA LEU A 49 -11.28 12.97 5.20
C LEU A 49 -11.87 13.64 3.96
N THR A 50 -13.20 13.72 3.94
CA THR A 50 -13.96 14.41 2.89
C THR A 50 -14.97 15.36 3.52
N ASP A 51 -15.48 16.30 2.72
CA ASP A 51 -16.66 17.08 3.06
C ASP A 51 -17.95 16.23 2.90
N GLU A 52 -19.11 16.84 3.17
CA GLU A 52 -20.44 16.21 3.02
C GLU A 52 -20.74 15.74 1.57
N LYS A 53 -20.07 16.30 0.58
CA LYS A 53 -20.24 15.96 -0.84
C LYS A 53 -19.26 14.88 -1.31
N GLY A 54 -18.41 14.37 -0.40
CA GLY A 54 -17.37 13.40 -0.72
C GLY A 54 -16.12 14.03 -1.35
N THR A 55 -15.96 15.35 -1.33
CA THR A 55 -14.76 16.02 -1.83
C THR A 55 -13.62 15.86 -0.82
N PRO A 56 -12.44 15.36 -1.24
CA PRO A 56 -11.28 15.26 -0.38
C PRO A 56 -10.90 16.60 0.27
N LEU A 57 -10.48 16.57 1.53
CA LEU A 57 -10.08 17.74 2.32
C LEU A 57 -8.55 17.77 2.47
N PRO A 58 -7.81 18.34 1.51
CA PRO A 58 -6.36 18.48 1.64
C PRO A 58 -5.99 19.57 2.65
N ILE A 59 -4.86 19.38 3.29
CA ILE A 59 -4.26 20.32 4.24
C ILE A 59 -3.28 21.23 3.48
N PRO A 60 -3.50 22.55 3.42
CA PRO A 60 -2.55 23.46 2.80
C PRO A 60 -1.21 23.45 3.55
N ARG A 61 -0.11 23.38 2.80
CA ARG A 61 1.26 23.59 3.28
C ARG A 61 1.94 24.61 2.34
N GLU A 62 3.08 25.13 2.74
CA GLU A 62 3.76 26.19 1.99
C GLU A 62 3.92 25.87 0.49
N LYS A 63 4.39 24.66 0.18
CA LYS A 63 4.72 24.23 -1.19
C LYS A 63 3.73 23.20 -1.78
N ASN A 64 2.84 22.61 -0.99
CA ASN A 64 1.99 21.50 -1.39
C ASN A 64 0.60 21.57 -0.76
N LEU A 65 -0.36 20.90 -1.37
CA LEU A 65 -1.59 20.45 -0.74
C LEU A 65 -1.38 19.01 -0.30
N ILE A 66 -1.51 18.72 1.00
CA ILE A 66 -1.29 17.38 1.54
C ILE A 66 -2.64 16.71 1.77
N LEU A 67 -2.86 15.55 1.14
CA LEU A 67 -4.02 14.70 1.37
C LEU A 67 -3.57 13.41 2.05
N PRO A 68 -3.60 13.33 3.39
CA PRO A 68 -3.20 12.11 4.09
C PRO A 68 -4.13 10.95 3.76
N LEU A 69 -3.56 9.81 3.40
CA LEU A 69 -4.26 8.54 3.17
C LEU A 69 -3.87 7.57 4.28
N TYR A 70 -4.80 7.21 5.15
CA TYR A 70 -4.54 6.35 6.30
C TYR A 70 -4.81 4.89 5.93
N LEU A 71 -3.92 3.96 6.28
CA LEU A 71 -4.18 2.51 6.14
C LEU A 71 -5.11 1.99 7.23
N GLU A 72 -5.24 2.72 8.33
CA GLU A 72 -6.10 2.36 9.47
C GLU A 72 -7.23 3.38 9.63
N SER A 73 -8.45 2.88 9.72
CA SER A 73 -9.64 3.72 9.95
C SER A 73 -9.58 4.45 11.30
N ALA A 74 -8.97 3.85 12.32
CA ALA A 74 -8.80 4.46 13.63
C ALA A 74 -8.00 5.77 13.52
N LYS A 75 -6.84 5.77 12.86
CA LYS A 75 -6.02 6.99 12.66
C LYS A 75 -6.75 8.08 11.87
N ALA A 76 -7.55 7.70 10.87
CA ALA A 76 -8.38 8.65 10.14
C ALA A 76 -9.47 9.27 11.03
N ASN A 77 -10.09 8.48 11.89
CA ASN A 77 -11.10 8.96 12.85
C ASN A 77 -10.49 9.86 13.94
N ASP A 78 -9.29 9.56 14.42
CA ASP A 78 -8.56 10.43 15.35
C ASP A 78 -8.28 11.80 14.72
N GLN A 79 -7.87 11.81 13.45
CA GLN A 79 -7.68 13.05 12.69
C GLN A 79 -8.99 13.80 12.49
N LEU A 80 -10.09 13.10 12.20
CA LEU A 80 -11.43 13.70 12.12
C LEU A 80 -11.84 14.34 13.44
N ALA A 81 -11.60 13.66 14.56
CA ALA A 81 -11.91 14.20 15.90
C ALA A 81 -11.09 15.47 16.19
N ALA A 82 -9.79 15.46 15.87
CA ALA A 82 -8.93 16.64 15.99
C ALA A 82 -9.41 17.80 15.10
N LEU A 83 -9.81 17.53 13.85
CA LEU A 83 -10.34 18.53 12.94
C LEU A 83 -11.63 19.14 13.48
N ARG A 84 -12.57 18.34 13.96
CA ARG A 84 -13.83 18.81 14.56
C ARG A 84 -13.63 19.65 15.81
N LYS A 85 -12.62 19.30 16.62
CA LYS A 85 -12.24 20.09 17.79
C LYS A 85 -11.69 21.48 17.41
N SER A 86 -10.88 21.56 16.36
CA SER A 86 -10.29 22.82 15.90
C SER A 86 -11.24 23.65 15.00
N ASN A 87 -12.18 23.00 14.33
CA ASN A 87 -13.16 23.64 13.45
C ASN A 87 -14.54 22.95 13.58
N PRO A 88 -15.33 23.27 14.63
CA PRO A 88 -16.62 22.61 14.90
C PRO A 88 -17.66 22.78 13.77
N ALA A 89 -17.57 23.85 12.99
CA ALA A 89 -18.49 24.11 11.88
C ALA A 89 -18.20 23.25 10.64
N MET A 90 -17.03 22.63 10.57
CA MET A 90 -16.65 21.80 9.43
C MET A 90 -17.32 20.43 9.50
N LYS A 91 -18.21 20.18 8.55
CA LYS A 91 -18.88 18.89 8.40
C LYS A 91 -18.00 17.97 7.57
N ALA A 92 -17.05 17.32 8.24
CA ALA A 92 -16.16 16.32 7.62
C ALA A 92 -16.58 14.91 8.01
N THR A 93 -16.24 13.95 7.14
CA THR A 93 -16.43 12.52 7.37
C THR A 93 -15.21 11.73 6.89
N VAL A 94 -15.04 10.50 7.40
CA VAL A 94 -14.04 9.55 6.92
C VAL A 94 -14.68 8.65 5.87
N VAL A 95 -14.02 8.51 4.73
CA VAL A 95 -14.42 7.58 3.67
C VAL A 95 -13.29 6.60 3.38
N ALA A 96 -13.67 5.35 3.04
CA ALA A 96 -12.74 4.32 2.59
C ALA A 96 -12.77 4.25 1.06
N VAL A 97 -11.58 4.22 0.44
CA VAL A 97 -11.41 4.12 -1.01
C VAL A 97 -10.30 3.10 -1.30
N PRO A 98 -10.44 2.19 -2.27
CA PRO A 98 -9.33 1.34 -2.69
C PRO A 98 -8.13 2.16 -3.18
N LEU A 99 -6.91 1.73 -2.84
CA LEU A 99 -5.69 2.50 -3.15
C LEU A 99 -5.48 2.71 -4.66
N ASN A 100 -5.81 1.72 -5.50
CA ASN A 100 -5.74 1.86 -6.96
C ASN A 100 -6.65 2.98 -7.47
N VAL A 101 -7.87 3.10 -6.92
CA VAL A 101 -8.83 4.16 -7.27
C VAL A 101 -8.30 5.52 -6.78
N MET A 102 -7.77 5.57 -5.56
CA MET A 102 -7.24 6.80 -4.99
C MET A 102 -6.03 7.34 -5.76
N ASN A 103 -5.13 6.48 -6.22
CA ASN A 103 -4.01 6.87 -7.08
C ASN A 103 -4.47 7.56 -8.37
N ALA A 104 -5.46 6.99 -9.05
CA ALA A 104 -6.04 7.60 -10.25
C ALA A 104 -6.70 8.96 -9.93
N LYS A 105 -7.41 9.04 -8.80
CA LYS A 105 -8.08 10.26 -8.35
C LYS A 105 -7.12 11.39 -8.00
N VAL A 106 -6.01 11.09 -7.32
CA VAL A 106 -4.96 12.09 -7.04
C VAL A 106 -4.35 12.64 -8.33
N ALA A 107 -4.09 11.77 -9.32
CA ALA A 107 -3.59 12.21 -10.62
C ALA A 107 -4.60 13.13 -11.35
N GLU A 108 -5.89 12.82 -11.29
CA GLU A 108 -6.96 13.65 -11.85
C GLU A 108 -7.05 15.00 -11.14
N LEU A 109 -7.10 14.99 -9.80
CA LEU A 109 -7.17 16.22 -9.00
C LEU A 109 -5.99 17.15 -9.29
N ASN A 110 -4.77 16.61 -9.43
CA ASN A 110 -3.61 17.41 -9.80
C ASN A 110 -3.75 18.07 -11.19
N LYS A 111 -4.44 17.41 -12.14
CA LYS A 111 -4.74 18.03 -13.45
C LYS A 111 -5.76 19.17 -13.34
N GLN A 112 -6.67 19.09 -12.40
CA GLN A 112 -7.74 20.06 -12.18
C GLN A 112 -7.33 21.25 -11.30
N LEU A 113 -6.20 21.16 -10.56
CA LEU A 113 -5.71 22.27 -9.72
C LEU A 113 -5.50 23.52 -10.56
N LYS A 114 -6.06 24.65 -10.07
CA LYS A 114 -5.85 25.98 -10.68
C LYS A 114 -4.41 26.44 -10.47
N ASP A 115 -3.90 26.30 -9.27
CA ASP A 115 -2.51 26.62 -8.93
C ASP A 115 -1.62 25.39 -9.10
N LYS A 116 -0.87 25.36 -10.19
CA LYS A 116 0.08 24.27 -10.50
C LYS A 116 1.38 24.34 -9.69
N THR A 117 1.60 25.44 -8.97
CA THR A 117 2.80 25.60 -8.12
C THR A 117 2.67 24.85 -6.79
N LYS A 118 1.44 24.49 -6.40
CA LYS A 118 1.12 23.75 -5.18
C LYS A 118 0.49 22.38 -5.52
N PRO A 119 1.27 21.39 -5.93
CA PRO A 119 0.73 20.09 -6.27
C PRO A 119 0.09 19.39 -5.06
N LEU A 120 -0.94 18.59 -5.34
CA LEU A 120 -1.53 17.70 -4.36
C LEU A 120 -0.61 16.48 -4.17
N VAL A 121 -0.15 16.28 -2.94
CA VAL A 121 0.63 15.12 -2.52
C VAL A 121 -0.22 14.29 -1.56
N ALA A 122 -0.30 12.99 -1.79
CA ALA A 122 -1.12 12.09 -0.99
C ALA A 122 -0.22 11.04 -0.29
N PRO A 123 0.42 11.40 0.84
CA PRO A 123 1.22 10.45 1.60
C PRO A 123 0.33 9.37 2.23
N ILE A 124 0.79 8.12 2.16
CA ILE A 124 0.13 7.00 2.85
C ILE A 124 0.69 6.94 4.28
N ILE A 125 -0.20 7.02 5.25
CA ILE A 125 0.12 6.99 6.67
C ILE A 125 -0.05 5.55 7.17
N VAL A 126 1.07 4.94 7.46
CA VAL A 126 1.15 3.58 8.03
C VAL A 126 1.09 3.62 9.55
N ASN A 127 0.83 2.49 10.20
CA ASN A 127 0.93 2.43 11.66
C ASN A 127 2.40 2.44 12.12
N ASP A 128 2.60 2.89 13.37
CA ASP A 128 3.94 3.08 13.91
C ASP A 128 4.64 1.75 14.18
N GLN A 129 3.89 0.70 14.54
CA GLN A 129 4.42 -0.64 14.80
C GLN A 129 4.97 -1.26 13.52
N ASP A 130 4.22 -1.25 12.42
CA ASP A 130 4.70 -1.77 11.14
C ASP A 130 5.90 -0.97 10.62
N ARG A 131 5.89 0.37 10.80
CA ARG A 131 7.04 1.22 10.45
C ARG A 131 8.28 0.85 11.27
N GLN A 132 8.15 0.66 12.58
CA GLN A 132 9.26 0.25 13.45
C GLN A 132 9.83 -1.11 13.06
N GLN A 133 8.97 -2.09 12.82
CA GLN A 133 9.39 -3.43 12.38
C GLN A 133 10.11 -3.37 11.03
N ALA A 134 9.60 -2.58 10.09
CA ALA A 134 10.25 -2.37 8.81
C ALA A 134 11.64 -1.76 8.95
N VAL A 135 11.80 -0.72 9.78
CA VAL A 135 13.11 -0.11 10.07
C VAL A 135 14.07 -1.14 10.68
N THR A 136 13.60 -1.95 11.62
CA THR A 136 14.41 -3.01 12.24
C THR A 136 14.91 -4.02 11.21
N LEU A 137 14.03 -4.51 10.34
CA LEU A 137 14.39 -5.45 9.28
C LEU A 137 15.36 -4.85 8.26
N LEU A 138 15.14 -3.59 7.84
CA LEU A 138 16.01 -2.90 6.88
C LEU A 138 17.41 -2.62 7.46
N LYS A 139 17.50 -2.24 8.75
CA LYS A 139 18.79 -2.10 9.44
C LYS A 139 19.54 -3.44 9.51
N ALA A 140 18.84 -4.54 9.79
CA ALA A 140 19.42 -5.88 9.77
C ALA A 140 19.90 -6.32 8.37
N GLN A 141 19.33 -5.73 7.31
CA GLN A 141 19.77 -5.89 5.92
C GLN A 141 20.94 -4.95 5.53
N GLY A 142 21.45 -4.15 6.47
CA GLY A 142 22.59 -3.26 6.26
C GLY A 142 22.25 -1.87 5.71
N LEU A 143 20.98 -1.48 5.65
CA LEU A 143 20.60 -0.13 5.22
C LEU A 143 20.83 0.89 6.33
N THR A 144 21.34 2.06 5.95
CA THR A 144 21.47 3.19 6.85
C THR A 144 20.12 3.87 7.11
N GLU A 145 20.01 4.58 8.21
CA GLU A 145 18.80 5.31 8.57
C GLU A 145 18.40 6.34 7.51
N LYS A 146 19.37 7.01 6.89
CA LYS A 146 19.12 7.92 5.78
C LYS A 146 18.48 7.21 4.60
N GLN A 147 19.03 6.06 4.16
CA GLN A 147 18.48 5.27 3.07
C GLN A 147 17.04 4.78 3.37
N ILE A 148 16.79 4.38 4.62
CA ILE A 148 15.46 3.95 5.05
C ILE A 148 14.47 5.11 4.99
N ASN A 149 14.82 6.28 5.52
CA ASN A 149 13.94 7.45 5.54
C ASN A 149 13.64 8.00 4.14
N GLU A 150 14.61 7.91 3.22
CA GLU A 150 14.44 8.34 1.83
C GLU A 150 13.71 7.30 0.98
N GLY A 151 13.83 6.01 1.30
CA GLY A 151 13.36 4.91 0.46
C GLY A 151 12.09 4.21 0.92
N LEU A 152 11.71 4.33 2.20
CA LEU A 152 10.57 3.61 2.77
C LEU A 152 9.36 4.53 2.94
N SER A 153 8.39 4.38 2.07
CA SER A 153 7.09 5.04 2.15
C SER A 153 6.03 4.13 2.78
N VAL A 154 5.79 2.97 2.17
CA VAL A 154 4.82 1.98 2.63
C VAL A 154 5.52 0.63 2.74
N PRO A 155 5.77 0.12 3.96
CA PRO A 155 6.40 -1.18 4.14
C PRO A 155 5.49 -2.31 3.65
N VAL A 156 6.09 -3.25 2.94
CA VAL A 156 5.47 -4.50 2.51
C VAL A 156 6.35 -5.64 2.99
N PHE A 157 5.78 -6.52 3.77
CA PHE A 157 6.46 -7.65 4.40
C PHE A 157 6.25 -8.92 3.60
N PHE A 158 7.28 -9.76 3.53
CA PHE A 158 7.26 -11.06 2.88
C PHE A 158 8.30 -11.98 3.52
N THR A 159 8.47 -13.21 3.03
CA THR A 159 9.51 -14.11 3.52
C THR A 159 10.45 -14.53 2.40
N LYS A 160 11.67 -14.93 2.76
CA LYS A 160 12.58 -15.68 1.89
C LYS A 160 12.90 -17.04 2.52
N PRO A 161 12.62 -18.17 1.82
CA PRO A 161 11.80 -18.26 0.58
C PRO A 161 10.39 -17.71 0.80
N PHE A 162 9.64 -17.43 -0.29
CA PHE A 162 8.30 -16.84 -0.18
C PHE A 162 7.34 -17.82 0.53
N LEU A 163 6.62 -17.29 1.55
CA LEU A 163 5.37 -17.89 1.97
C LEU A 163 4.41 -17.84 0.78
N SER A 164 3.83 -18.96 0.40
CA SER A 164 2.95 -19.01 -0.76
C SER A 164 1.61 -19.63 -0.43
N ILE A 165 0.59 -19.19 -1.15
CA ILE A 165 -0.76 -19.74 -1.07
C ILE A 165 -1.16 -20.39 -2.39
N LYS A 166 -1.99 -21.41 -2.30
CA LYS A 166 -2.61 -22.03 -3.48
C LYS A 166 -3.82 -21.21 -3.90
N THR A 167 -3.80 -20.75 -5.14
CA THR A 167 -4.92 -20.03 -5.77
C THR A 167 -5.48 -20.86 -6.94
N PRO A 168 -6.66 -20.54 -7.50
CA PRO A 168 -7.16 -21.19 -8.70
C PRO A 168 -6.20 -21.11 -9.90
N GLN A 169 -5.33 -20.09 -9.92
CA GLN A 169 -4.36 -19.86 -11.01
C GLN A 169 -2.98 -20.44 -10.68
N GLY A 170 -2.81 -21.16 -9.58
CA GLY A 170 -1.55 -21.76 -9.17
C GLY A 170 -1.04 -21.26 -7.81
N GLN A 171 0.20 -21.61 -7.50
CA GLN A 171 0.86 -21.21 -6.27
C GLN A 171 1.43 -19.81 -6.41
N ARG A 172 1.14 -18.92 -5.43
CA ARG A 172 1.57 -17.51 -5.47
C ARG A 172 2.24 -17.09 -4.19
N GLY A 173 3.34 -16.37 -4.29
CA GLY A 173 4.00 -15.70 -3.16
C GLY A 173 3.15 -14.58 -2.59
N VAL A 174 3.20 -14.40 -1.27
CA VAL A 174 2.33 -13.47 -0.56
C VAL A 174 3.13 -12.28 -0.04
N PHE A 175 2.59 -11.08 -0.29
CA PHE A 175 3.01 -9.83 0.30
C PHE A 175 1.99 -9.35 1.34
N PHE A 176 2.45 -8.87 2.49
CA PHE A 176 1.62 -8.38 3.60
C PHE A 176 1.91 -6.90 3.85
N LEU A 177 0.88 -6.12 4.14
CA LEU A 177 1.03 -4.72 4.55
C LEU A 177 1.14 -4.56 6.07
N SER A 178 0.93 -5.63 6.83
CA SER A 178 1.12 -5.66 8.28
C SER A 178 2.09 -6.77 8.67
N TYR A 179 3.06 -6.44 9.51
CA TYR A 179 3.97 -7.43 10.08
C TYR A 179 3.25 -8.42 10.98
N GLN A 180 2.22 -7.95 11.69
CA GLN A 180 1.38 -8.82 12.52
C GLN A 180 0.68 -9.89 11.68
N GLU A 181 0.13 -9.53 10.51
CA GLU A 181 -0.51 -10.49 9.59
C GLU A 181 0.50 -11.51 9.04
N LEU A 182 1.71 -11.09 8.72
CA LEU A 182 2.79 -12.00 8.35
C LEU A 182 3.08 -12.98 9.50
N GLN A 183 3.24 -12.50 10.74
CA GLN A 183 3.51 -13.33 11.91
C GLN A 183 2.35 -14.29 12.21
N ALA A 184 1.11 -13.82 12.11
CA ALA A 184 -0.08 -14.65 12.27
C ALA A 184 -0.16 -15.76 11.21
N SER A 185 0.27 -15.49 10.00
CA SER A 185 0.34 -16.48 8.92
C SER A 185 1.45 -17.50 9.17
N LEU A 186 2.63 -17.06 9.60
CA LEU A 186 3.74 -17.94 9.95
C LEU A 186 3.42 -18.84 11.16
N SER A 187 2.70 -18.34 12.16
CA SER A 187 2.35 -19.11 13.36
C SER A 187 1.45 -20.31 13.07
N LYS A 188 0.75 -20.33 11.95
CA LYS A 188 -0.09 -21.44 11.49
C LYS A 188 0.71 -22.58 10.87
N LEU A 189 2.00 -22.38 10.58
CA LEU A 189 2.85 -23.38 9.98
C LEU A 189 3.51 -24.27 11.04
N PRO A 190 3.83 -25.55 10.72
CA PRO A 190 4.69 -26.38 11.54
C PRO A 190 6.03 -25.66 11.83
N PRO A 191 6.62 -25.82 13.05
CA PRO A 191 7.87 -25.13 13.40
C PRO A 191 9.00 -25.33 12.39
N ALA A 192 9.18 -26.57 11.91
CA ALA A 192 10.23 -26.90 10.93
C ALA A 192 10.12 -26.17 9.58
N ASP A 193 8.91 -25.79 9.18
CA ASP A 193 8.68 -25.02 7.95
C ASP A 193 8.76 -23.52 8.21
N ARG A 194 8.21 -23.08 9.34
CA ARG A 194 8.29 -21.68 9.76
C ARG A 194 9.74 -21.21 9.90
N ASP A 195 10.62 -22.00 10.49
CA ASP A 195 12.01 -21.62 10.78
C ASP A 195 12.86 -21.42 9.51
N LYS A 196 12.42 -21.97 8.37
CA LYS A 196 13.04 -21.76 7.06
C LYS A 196 12.67 -20.40 6.45
N LEU A 197 11.53 -19.82 6.85
CA LEU A 197 10.98 -18.60 6.27
C LEU A 197 11.49 -17.38 7.04
N LYS A 198 12.35 -16.60 6.40
CA LYS A 198 12.96 -15.40 7.01
C LYS A 198 12.18 -14.15 6.61
N PRO A 199 11.60 -13.39 7.57
CA PRO A 199 10.92 -12.14 7.28
C PRO A 199 11.81 -11.15 6.56
N GLN A 200 11.26 -10.49 5.56
CA GLN A 200 11.86 -9.44 4.74
C GLN A 200 10.89 -8.29 4.62
N VAL A 201 11.39 -7.13 4.21
CA VAL A 201 10.56 -5.95 3.93
C VAL A 201 11.10 -5.20 2.72
N ALA A 202 10.20 -4.60 1.96
CA ALA A 202 10.51 -3.67 0.88
C ALA A 202 9.47 -2.54 0.85
N ASP A 203 9.74 -1.46 0.11
CA ASP A 203 8.73 -0.44 -0.17
C ASP A 203 7.70 -0.94 -1.19
N LEU A 204 6.44 -0.57 -1.04
CA LEU A 204 5.34 -0.97 -1.94
C LEU A 204 5.64 -0.64 -3.40
N THR A 205 6.25 0.51 -3.67
CA THR A 205 6.61 0.90 -5.03
C THR A 205 7.67 -0.03 -5.62
N ALA A 206 8.64 -0.45 -4.81
CA ALA A 206 9.65 -1.41 -5.23
C ALA A 206 9.02 -2.78 -5.52
N VAL A 207 8.12 -3.24 -4.66
CA VAL A 207 7.36 -4.49 -4.86
C VAL A 207 6.55 -4.45 -6.17
N LEU A 208 5.82 -3.37 -6.44
CA LEU A 208 5.06 -3.23 -7.69
C LEU A 208 5.96 -3.24 -8.92
N ARG A 209 7.12 -2.59 -8.86
CA ARG A 209 8.10 -2.62 -9.97
C ARG A 209 8.63 -4.02 -10.24
N GLU A 210 8.84 -4.83 -9.20
CA GLU A 210 9.28 -6.22 -9.39
C GLU A 210 8.15 -7.09 -9.93
N ILE A 211 6.91 -6.92 -9.46
CA ILE A 211 5.74 -7.64 -9.99
C ILE A 211 5.58 -7.38 -11.50
N ILE A 212 5.77 -6.14 -11.95
CA ILE A 212 5.65 -5.77 -13.37
C ILE A 212 6.74 -6.42 -14.23
N LYS A 213 7.92 -6.70 -13.69
CA LYS A 213 9.03 -7.29 -14.45
C LYS A 213 8.89 -8.79 -14.72
N VAL A 214 8.10 -9.51 -13.90
CA VAL A 214 7.95 -10.96 -14.06
C VAL A 214 6.84 -11.28 -15.07
N PRO A 215 7.02 -12.34 -15.90
CA PRO A 215 6.07 -12.66 -16.97
C PRO A 215 4.76 -13.25 -16.47
N GLU A 216 4.80 -13.87 -15.32
CA GLU A 216 3.68 -14.58 -14.72
C GLU A 216 3.21 -13.85 -13.46
N ASP A 217 1.91 -13.90 -13.23
CA ASP A 217 1.31 -13.33 -12.01
C ASP A 217 1.55 -14.24 -10.80
N ASN A 218 2.80 -14.28 -10.34
CA ASN A 218 3.27 -15.17 -9.26
C ASN A 218 3.06 -14.60 -7.85
N TYR A 219 2.42 -13.43 -7.72
CA TYR A 219 2.32 -12.76 -6.43
C TYR A 219 0.92 -12.24 -6.15
N VAL A 220 0.55 -12.26 -4.87
CA VAL A 220 -0.66 -11.63 -4.35
C VAL A 220 -0.31 -10.67 -3.21
N ILE A 221 -1.08 -9.61 -3.06
CA ILE A 221 -1.08 -8.78 -1.86
C ILE A 221 -2.17 -9.34 -0.95
N PHE A 222 -1.82 -9.69 0.28
CA PHE A 222 -2.76 -10.19 1.26
C PHE A 222 -3.68 -9.03 1.71
N PRO A 223 -5.01 -9.21 1.67
CA PRO A 223 -5.93 -8.18 2.08
C PRO A 223 -5.72 -7.78 3.55
N THR A 224 -5.81 -6.48 3.85
CA THR A 224 -5.66 -5.99 5.23
C THR A 224 -6.87 -6.36 6.09
N PRO A 225 -6.76 -6.40 7.43
CA PRO A 225 -7.91 -6.57 8.32
C PRO A 225 -9.03 -5.55 8.06
N GLU A 226 -8.66 -4.31 7.70
CA GLU A 226 -9.62 -3.26 7.32
C GLU A 226 -10.41 -3.62 6.06
N TYR A 227 -9.79 -4.28 5.08
CA TYR A 227 -10.49 -4.75 3.88
C TYR A 227 -11.58 -5.77 4.27
N PHE A 228 -11.24 -6.77 5.07
CA PHE A 228 -12.21 -7.78 5.50
C PHE A 228 -13.35 -7.15 6.32
N ARG A 229 -13.05 -6.17 7.17
CA ARG A 229 -14.05 -5.44 7.94
C ARG A 229 -15.03 -4.71 7.00
N LEU A 230 -14.51 -3.97 6.02
CA LEU A 230 -15.34 -3.24 5.05
C LEU A 230 -16.22 -4.18 4.20
N VAL A 231 -15.68 -5.33 3.78
CA VAL A 231 -16.44 -6.34 3.04
C VAL A 231 -17.61 -6.85 3.89
N LYS A 232 -17.35 -7.20 5.16
CA LYS A 232 -18.40 -7.65 6.09
C LYS A 232 -19.48 -6.58 6.31
N GLU A 233 -19.08 -5.33 6.52
CA GLU A 233 -20.02 -4.21 6.71
C GLU A 233 -20.89 -3.98 5.44
N THR A 234 -20.28 -4.08 4.27
CA THR A 234 -21.01 -3.93 2.99
C THR A 234 -22.00 -5.07 2.78
N GLN A 235 -21.61 -6.32 3.08
CA GLN A 235 -22.48 -7.47 2.98
C GLN A 235 -23.65 -7.38 3.96
N ALA A 236 -23.40 -6.95 5.19
CA ALA A 236 -24.44 -6.74 6.20
C ALA A 236 -25.47 -5.69 5.75
N LYS A 237 -25.01 -4.59 5.16
CA LYS A 237 -25.91 -3.53 4.62
C LYS A 237 -26.73 -3.99 3.41
N GLN A 238 -26.25 -4.97 2.65
CA GLN A 238 -26.92 -5.53 1.49
C GLN A 238 -27.85 -6.71 1.80
N GLY A 239 -27.94 -7.12 3.09
CA GLY A 239 -28.78 -8.26 3.52
C GLY A 239 -28.30 -9.62 3.01
N LYS A 240 -27.07 -9.73 2.49
CA LYS A 240 -26.49 -11.01 2.07
C LYS A 240 -25.80 -11.70 3.25
N PRO A 241 -26.05 -13.03 3.46
CA PRO A 241 -25.31 -13.77 4.48
C PRO A 241 -23.82 -13.72 4.19
N ALA A 242 -23.00 -13.56 5.25
CA ALA A 242 -21.55 -13.63 5.13
C ALA A 242 -21.14 -15.01 4.59
N ALA A 243 -20.21 -15.06 3.62
CA ALA A 243 -19.67 -16.31 3.16
C ALA A 243 -18.98 -17.04 4.34
N PRO A 244 -19.10 -18.36 4.47
CA PRO A 244 -18.44 -19.10 5.53
C PRO A 244 -16.91 -19.00 5.39
N ASN A 245 -16.25 -18.89 6.52
CA ASN A 245 -14.78 -18.84 6.65
C ASN A 245 -14.12 -20.11 6.13
#